data_112b0a4b6b55e11528f7c495922ccc71
#
_entry.id   112b0a4b6b55e11528f7c495922ccc71
#
_cell.length_a   1.000
_cell.length_b   1.000
_cell.length_c   1.000
_cell.angle_alpha   90.00
_cell.angle_beta   90.00
_cell.angle_gamma   90.00
#
_symmetry.space_group_name_H-M   'P 1'
#
loop_
_entity.id
_entity.type
_entity.pdbx_description
1 polymer ?
#
loop_
_entity_poly.entity_id
_entity_poly.type
_entity_poly.pdbx_seq_one_letter_code
_entity_poly.pdbx_strand_id
1 'polypeptide(L)'
;MNTKNSKTKLLWLIPLVLGTIYIIRREQQTPYNSIEGLIFGTVYHVTYQYDGDLKPEIEKAFKTFDGSLSTFNDTSAISKINQNKEVVPDSFFLNVYNRSMEISKETDGAFDITVAPLVNARGIGIKENQQGDSLTIDSLLQITGYEKISLAQGKIIKKDARIMLDCSAIAKGYASDVIAGVLQRHGVKNFMVEI
;
A
#
# COMPACT_ATOMS: atom_id res chain seq x y z
N MET A 1 -26.97 -38.00 62.37
CA MET A 1 -26.88 -36.64 61.77
C MET A 1 -25.98 -36.68 60.52
N ASN A 2 -26.49 -36.23 59.41
CA ASN A 2 -26.01 -36.53 58.05
C ASN A 2 -24.81 -35.65 57.63
N THR A 3 -23.60 -36.14 57.71
CA THR A 3 -22.37 -35.45 57.20
C THR A 3 -21.98 -35.86 55.77
N LYS A 4 -22.81 -36.69 55.11
CA LYS A 4 -22.54 -37.24 53.77
C LYS A 4 -22.85 -36.25 52.62
N ASN A 5 -23.64 -35.21 52.86
CA ASN A 5 -24.16 -34.30 51.81
C ASN A 5 -23.29 -33.07 51.52
N SER A 6 -22.24 -32.81 52.31
CA SER A 6 -21.39 -31.62 52.12
C SER A 6 -20.30 -31.85 51.07
N LYS A 7 -19.73 -33.05 51.00
CA LYS A 7 -18.64 -33.38 50.05
C LYS A 7 -19.11 -33.48 48.60
N THR A 8 -20.36 -33.97 48.39
CA THR A 8 -20.96 -34.05 47.05
C THR A 8 -21.34 -32.71 46.48
N LYS A 9 -21.68 -31.74 47.34
CA LYS A 9 -21.97 -30.36 46.89
C LYS A 9 -20.69 -29.62 46.48
N LEU A 10 -19.53 -29.97 47.07
CA LEU A 10 -18.25 -29.37 46.70
C LEU A 10 -17.72 -29.90 45.35
N LEU A 11 -18.07 -31.13 44.97
CA LEU A 11 -17.67 -31.69 43.67
C LEU A 11 -18.29 -30.95 42.47
N TRP A 12 -19.47 -30.36 42.62
CA TRP A 12 -20.14 -29.57 41.60
C TRP A 12 -19.50 -28.17 41.35
N LEU A 13 -18.70 -27.68 42.31
CA LEU A 13 -17.96 -26.43 42.13
C LEU A 13 -16.78 -26.59 41.19
N ILE A 14 -16.20 -27.78 41.05
CA ILE A 14 -15.04 -28.02 40.19
C ILE A 14 -15.37 -27.72 38.71
N PRO A 15 -16.41 -28.29 38.07
CA PRO A 15 -16.75 -27.99 36.70
C PRO A 15 -17.18 -26.52 36.49
N LEU A 16 -17.80 -25.90 37.53
CA LEU A 16 -18.14 -24.49 37.50
C LEU A 16 -16.87 -23.62 37.46
N VAL A 17 -15.91 -23.87 38.33
CA VAL A 17 -14.63 -23.14 38.38
C VAL A 17 -13.82 -23.37 37.13
N LEU A 18 -13.73 -24.61 36.61
CA LEU A 18 -13.05 -24.92 35.37
C LEU A 18 -13.74 -24.27 34.16
N GLY A 19 -15.07 -24.26 34.14
CA GLY A 19 -15.86 -23.59 33.10
C GLY A 19 -15.64 -22.07 33.14
N THR A 20 -15.63 -21.46 34.32
CA THR A 20 -15.35 -20.03 34.48
C THR A 20 -13.92 -19.68 34.05
N ILE A 21 -12.92 -20.48 34.46
CA ILE A 21 -11.52 -20.28 34.00
C ILE A 21 -11.40 -20.45 32.49
N TYR A 22 -12.10 -21.41 31.91
CA TYR A 22 -12.13 -21.62 30.46
C TYR A 22 -12.75 -20.42 29.73
N ILE A 23 -13.87 -19.89 30.23
CA ILE A 23 -14.53 -18.71 29.68
C ILE A 23 -13.63 -17.48 29.79
N ILE A 24 -13.03 -17.22 30.97
CA ILE A 24 -12.13 -16.09 31.19
C ILE A 24 -10.88 -16.19 30.28
N ARG A 25 -10.31 -17.37 30.11
CA ARG A 25 -9.16 -17.57 29.20
C ARG A 25 -9.55 -17.45 27.73
N ARG A 26 -10.79 -17.82 27.36
CA ARG A 26 -11.32 -17.65 26.01
C ARG A 26 -11.64 -16.19 25.68
N GLU A 27 -11.98 -15.38 26.67
CA GLU A 27 -12.27 -13.95 26.52
C GLU A 27 -11.04 -13.04 26.57
N GLN A 28 -9.83 -13.55 26.82
CA GLN A 28 -8.61 -12.80 26.51
C GLN A 28 -8.46 -12.73 24.99
N GLN A 29 -9.31 -11.92 24.39
CA GLN A 29 -9.18 -11.61 22.98
C GLN A 29 -7.89 -10.82 22.80
N THR A 30 -7.04 -11.27 21.87
CA THR A 30 -5.89 -10.52 21.41
C THR A 30 -6.32 -9.09 21.12
N PRO A 31 -5.64 -8.06 21.65
CA PRO A 31 -6.07 -6.68 21.49
C PRO A 31 -6.02 -6.24 20.03
N TYR A 32 -6.88 -5.31 19.68
CA TYR A 32 -6.76 -4.55 18.44
C TYR A 32 -5.81 -3.38 18.65
N ASN A 33 -4.81 -3.28 17.80
CA ASN A 33 -3.92 -2.12 17.67
C ASN A 33 -4.37 -1.27 16.49
N SER A 34 -4.25 0.05 16.61
CA SER A 34 -4.52 0.97 15.51
C SER A 34 -3.34 1.92 15.37
N ILE A 35 -2.89 2.11 14.15
CA ILE A 35 -1.82 3.05 13.81
C ILE A 35 -2.27 3.93 12.64
N GLU A 36 -1.77 5.16 12.61
CA GLU A 36 -2.02 6.12 11.55
C GLU A 36 -0.74 6.85 11.20
N GLY A 37 -0.70 7.44 10.01
CA GLY A 37 0.41 8.23 9.54
C GLY A 37 0.17 8.79 8.14
N LEU A 38 1.22 9.35 7.55
CA LEU A 38 1.17 9.96 6.22
C LEU A 38 1.93 9.11 5.21
N ILE A 39 1.33 8.94 4.02
CA ILE A 39 1.95 8.32 2.86
C ILE A 39 1.36 8.91 1.57
N PHE A 40 2.15 9.14 0.53
CA PHE A 40 1.70 9.64 -0.78
C PHE A 40 0.83 10.91 -0.72
N GLY A 41 1.12 11.81 0.24
CA GLY A 41 0.34 13.02 0.44
C GLY A 41 -1.05 12.80 1.04
N THR A 42 -1.35 11.60 1.55
CA THR A 42 -2.61 11.26 2.24
C THR A 42 -2.34 10.58 3.58
N VAL A 43 -3.40 10.27 4.32
CA VAL A 43 -3.34 9.57 5.61
C VAL A 43 -3.56 8.09 5.37
N TYR A 44 -2.87 7.25 6.14
CA TYR A 44 -3.20 5.83 6.25
C TYR A 44 -3.73 5.49 7.63
N HIS A 45 -4.60 4.48 7.70
CA HIS A 45 -5.06 3.85 8.94
C HIS A 45 -4.88 2.34 8.83
N VAL A 46 -4.20 1.73 9.81
CA VAL A 46 -4.05 0.28 9.89
C VAL A 46 -4.51 -0.20 11.24
N THR A 47 -5.54 -1.04 11.23
CA THR A 47 -6.06 -1.69 12.44
C THR A 47 -5.81 -3.19 12.33
N TYR A 48 -5.23 -3.80 13.38
CA TYR A 48 -4.88 -5.21 13.36
C TYR A 48 -5.00 -5.84 14.75
N GLN A 49 -5.39 -7.11 14.79
CA GLN A 49 -5.52 -7.87 16.04
C GLN A 49 -4.26 -8.70 16.26
N TYR A 50 -3.39 -8.24 17.17
CA TYR A 50 -2.11 -8.88 17.47
C TYR A 50 -1.62 -8.53 18.87
N ASP A 51 -0.99 -9.53 19.53
CA ASP A 51 -0.37 -9.34 20.85
C ASP A 51 1.09 -8.93 20.68
N GLY A 52 1.30 -7.70 20.21
CA GLY A 52 2.61 -7.13 19.95
C GLY A 52 2.53 -5.86 19.13
N ASP A 53 3.66 -5.19 18.97
CA ASP A 53 3.78 -3.95 18.21
C ASP A 53 4.39 -4.22 16.83
N LEU A 54 3.58 -4.10 15.77
CA LEU A 54 4.02 -4.19 14.38
C LEU A 54 4.22 -2.83 13.71
N LYS A 55 4.00 -1.72 14.44
CA LYS A 55 4.14 -0.36 13.91
C LYS A 55 5.49 -0.12 13.25
N PRO A 56 6.64 -0.48 13.84
CA PRO A 56 7.94 -0.22 13.21
C PRO A 56 8.11 -0.93 11.85
N GLU A 57 7.57 -2.15 11.71
CA GLU A 57 7.65 -2.92 10.46
C GLU A 57 6.72 -2.35 9.39
N ILE A 58 5.50 -1.95 9.78
CA ILE A 58 4.53 -1.33 8.91
C ILE A 58 5.07 0.02 8.40
N GLU A 59 5.60 0.87 9.27
CA GLU A 59 6.19 2.15 8.89
C GLU A 59 7.41 1.98 7.99
N LYS A 60 8.24 0.97 8.25
CA LYS A 60 9.39 0.63 7.39
C LYS A 60 8.90 0.19 5.99
N ALA A 61 7.86 -0.62 5.91
CA ALA A 61 7.29 -1.06 4.64
C ALA A 61 6.73 0.13 3.85
N PHE A 62 5.98 1.01 4.49
CA PHE A 62 5.48 2.25 3.88
C PHE A 62 6.61 3.14 3.39
N LYS A 63 7.65 3.36 4.20
CA LYS A 63 8.80 4.18 3.82
C LYS A 63 9.54 3.61 2.60
N THR A 64 9.71 2.28 2.56
CA THR A 64 10.35 1.62 1.41
C THR A 64 9.50 1.77 0.16
N PHE A 65 8.19 1.59 0.28
CA PHE A 65 7.24 1.75 -0.79
C PHE A 65 7.16 3.20 -1.31
N ASP A 66 7.17 4.19 -0.41
CA ASP A 66 7.24 5.62 -0.76
C ASP A 66 8.50 5.95 -1.56
N GLY A 67 9.65 5.41 -1.14
CA GLY A 67 10.92 5.55 -1.87
C GLY A 67 10.92 4.93 -3.27
N SER A 68 9.96 4.05 -3.57
CA SER A 68 9.79 3.44 -4.88
C SER A 68 8.83 4.24 -5.77
N LEU A 69 7.61 4.49 -5.31
CA LEU A 69 6.46 4.86 -6.15
C LEU A 69 5.86 6.23 -5.87
N SER A 70 6.31 6.93 -4.83
CA SER A 70 5.78 8.26 -4.52
C SER A 70 6.31 9.31 -5.48
N THR A 71 5.42 9.95 -6.22
CA THR A 71 5.74 11.13 -7.02
C THR A 71 5.91 12.40 -6.19
N PHE A 72 5.51 12.39 -4.91
CA PHE A 72 5.73 13.47 -3.94
C PHE A 72 7.12 13.41 -3.29
N ASN A 73 7.85 12.31 -3.47
CA ASN A 73 9.20 12.11 -2.99
C ASN A 73 10.18 12.26 -4.17
N ASP A 74 10.88 13.37 -4.26
CA ASP A 74 11.81 13.68 -5.36
C ASP A 74 12.96 12.67 -5.51
N THR A 75 13.24 11.88 -4.46
CA THR A 75 14.30 10.87 -4.45
C THR A 75 13.80 9.46 -4.76
N SER A 76 12.50 9.26 -4.92
CA SER A 76 11.90 7.98 -5.27
C SER A 76 12.35 7.46 -6.64
N ALA A 77 12.18 6.14 -6.87
CA ALA A 77 12.52 5.54 -8.15
C ALA A 77 11.69 6.15 -9.30
N ILE A 78 10.36 6.31 -9.10
CA ILE A 78 9.50 6.92 -10.12
C ILE A 78 9.89 8.38 -10.41
N SER A 79 10.22 9.17 -9.39
CA SER A 79 10.65 10.56 -9.56
C SER A 79 11.98 10.67 -10.32
N LYS A 80 12.92 9.77 -10.06
CA LYS A 80 14.17 9.71 -10.83
C LYS A 80 13.93 9.34 -12.29
N ILE A 81 13.04 8.37 -12.58
CA ILE A 81 12.65 8.01 -13.94
C ILE A 81 12.02 9.22 -14.64
N ASN A 82 11.13 9.94 -13.96
CA ASN A 82 10.50 11.15 -14.48
C ASN A 82 11.49 12.28 -14.77
N GLN A 83 12.54 12.38 -13.96
CA GLN A 83 13.64 13.34 -14.13
C GLN A 83 14.70 12.87 -15.14
N ASN A 84 14.52 11.74 -15.81
CA ASN A 84 15.49 11.11 -16.69
C ASN A 84 16.84 10.80 -16.03
N LYS A 85 16.83 10.59 -14.72
CA LYS A 85 18.01 10.17 -13.96
C LYS A 85 18.16 8.65 -14.03
N GLU A 86 19.40 8.20 -14.00
CA GLU A 86 19.67 6.78 -13.96
C GLU A 86 19.21 6.17 -12.62
N VAL A 87 18.43 5.12 -12.71
CA VAL A 87 17.93 4.35 -11.56
C VAL A 87 17.63 2.92 -12.01
N VAL A 88 17.96 1.95 -11.16
CA VAL A 88 17.48 0.58 -11.30
C VAL A 88 16.17 0.46 -10.53
N PRO A 89 15.05 0.23 -11.20
CA PRO A 89 13.77 0.04 -10.54
C PRO A 89 13.81 -1.14 -9.57
N ASP A 90 13.23 -0.96 -8.39
CA ASP A 90 13.08 -2.02 -7.40
C ASP A 90 11.87 -2.92 -7.71
N SER A 91 11.67 -3.95 -6.88
CA SER A 91 10.57 -4.91 -7.06
C SER A 91 9.19 -4.27 -6.94
N PHE A 92 9.01 -3.25 -6.09
CA PHE A 92 7.73 -2.56 -5.96
C PHE A 92 7.37 -1.82 -7.25
N PHE A 93 8.33 -1.07 -7.78
CA PHE A 93 8.14 -0.38 -9.06
C PHE A 93 7.85 -1.38 -10.19
N LEU A 94 8.65 -2.45 -10.29
CA LEU A 94 8.49 -3.44 -11.36
C LEU A 94 7.15 -4.15 -11.30
N ASN A 95 6.64 -4.48 -10.12
CA ASN A 95 5.32 -5.09 -9.95
C ASN A 95 4.20 -4.15 -10.42
N VAL A 96 4.26 -2.89 -10.01
CA VAL A 96 3.28 -1.88 -10.45
C VAL A 96 3.39 -1.61 -11.94
N TYR A 97 4.60 -1.47 -12.48
CA TYR A 97 4.83 -1.30 -13.91
C TYR A 97 4.23 -2.44 -14.73
N ASN A 98 4.57 -3.68 -14.39
CA ASN A 98 4.07 -4.85 -15.12
C ASN A 98 2.54 -4.92 -15.09
N ARG A 99 1.95 -4.75 -13.90
CA ARG A 99 0.48 -4.76 -13.76
C ARG A 99 -0.18 -3.60 -14.53
N SER A 100 0.44 -2.43 -14.52
CA SER A 100 -0.03 -1.28 -15.30
C SER A 100 -0.02 -1.55 -16.79
N MET A 101 1.04 -2.18 -17.30
CA MET A 101 1.13 -2.53 -18.73
C MET A 101 0.09 -3.60 -19.15
N GLU A 102 -0.23 -4.54 -18.24
CA GLU A 102 -1.33 -5.49 -18.45
C GLU A 102 -2.67 -4.79 -18.55
N ILE A 103 -3.01 -3.96 -17.56
CA ILE A 103 -4.27 -3.21 -17.52
C ILE A 103 -4.38 -2.26 -18.72
N SER A 104 -3.30 -1.56 -19.09
CA SER A 104 -3.29 -0.69 -20.24
C SER A 104 -3.64 -1.43 -21.53
N LYS A 105 -3.12 -2.64 -21.71
CA LYS A 105 -3.47 -3.51 -22.87
C LYS A 105 -4.91 -4.00 -22.82
N GLU A 106 -5.38 -4.46 -21.65
CA GLU A 106 -6.74 -4.95 -21.45
C GLU A 106 -7.80 -3.89 -21.67
N THR A 107 -7.45 -2.61 -21.47
CA THR A 107 -8.35 -1.45 -21.57
C THR A 107 -8.12 -0.61 -22.84
N ASP A 108 -7.32 -1.10 -23.78
CA ASP A 108 -6.95 -0.36 -25.01
C ASP A 108 -6.44 1.07 -24.71
N GLY A 109 -5.66 1.21 -23.60
CA GLY A 109 -5.08 2.47 -23.17
C GLY A 109 -6.03 3.41 -22.40
N ALA A 110 -7.24 2.96 -22.02
CA ALA A 110 -8.09 3.75 -21.14
C ALA A 110 -7.49 3.93 -19.74
N PHE A 111 -6.68 2.97 -19.28
CA PHE A 111 -5.76 3.12 -18.17
C PHE A 111 -4.33 3.28 -18.72
N ASP A 112 -3.65 4.35 -18.33
CA ASP A 112 -2.28 4.62 -18.80
C ASP A 112 -1.47 5.37 -17.74
N ILE A 113 -0.35 4.79 -17.30
CA ILE A 113 0.53 5.42 -16.31
C ILE A 113 1.39 6.55 -16.89
N THR A 114 1.36 6.79 -18.20
CA THR A 114 2.10 7.89 -18.83
C THR A 114 1.31 9.21 -18.85
N VAL A 115 0.16 9.27 -18.16
CA VAL A 115 -0.74 10.44 -18.14
C VAL A 115 -0.22 11.62 -17.32
N ALA A 116 0.88 11.47 -16.55
CA ALA A 116 1.39 12.52 -15.67
C ALA A 116 1.51 13.91 -16.34
N PRO A 117 1.98 14.08 -17.57
CA PRO A 117 2.01 15.37 -18.24
C PRO A 117 0.63 16.03 -18.36
N LEU A 118 -0.40 15.25 -18.68
CA LEU A 118 -1.79 15.72 -18.78
C LEU A 118 -2.38 16.10 -17.43
N VAL A 119 -2.13 15.28 -16.39
CA VAL A 119 -2.58 15.53 -15.02
C VAL A 119 -1.95 16.80 -14.46
N ASN A 120 -0.64 17.00 -14.68
CA ASN A 120 0.08 18.19 -14.29
C ASN A 120 -0.44 19.45 -15.00
N ALA A 121 -0.74 19.37 -16.31
CA ALA A 121 -1.28 20.49 -17.06
C ALA A 121 -2.69 20.93 -16.60
N ARG A 122 -3.44 20.02 -15.96
CA ARG A 122 -4.75 20.31 -15.34
C ARG A 122 -4.65 20.86 -13.93
N GLY A 123 -3.43 21.04 -13.38
CA GLY A 123 -3.22 21.49 -12.00
C GLY A 123 -3.64 20.50 -10.92
N ILE A 124 -3.87 19.23 -11.28
CA ILE A 124 -4.24 18.15 -10.34
C ILE A 124 -3.00 17.36 -9.90
N GLY A 125 -1.88 17.53 -10.62
CA GLY A 125 -0.63 16.80 -10.39
C GLY A 125 0.28 17.43 -9.34
N ILE A 126 1.49 16.87 -9.24
CA ILE A 126 2.52 17.16 -8.23
C ILE A 126 3.02 18.62 -8.27
N LYS A 127 2.90 19.27 -9.40
CA LYS A 127 3.36 20.64 -9.62
C LYS A 127 2.17 21.57 -9.79
N GLU A 128 1.60 22.01 -8.68
CA GLU A 128 0.78 23.20 -8.64
C GLU A 128 1.66 24.40 -9.11
N ASN A 129 1.27 25.09 -10.19
CA ASN A 129 1.91 26.32 -10.70
C ASN A 129 3.19 26.20 -11.54
N GLN A 130 3.30 25.29 -12.46
CA GLN A 130 4.05 25.63 -13.67
C GLN A 130 3.09 26.12 -14.76
N GLN A 131 2.60 27.36 -14.60
CA GLN A 131 2.18 28.23 -15.72
C GLN A 131 3.44 28.63 -16.50
N GLY A 132 4.07 27.65 -17.14
CA GLY A 132 5.21 27.88 -17.99
C GLY A 132 5.06 27.00 -19.22
N ASP A 133 4.79 27.65 -20.35
CA ASP A 133 4.51 27.11 -21.67
C ASP A 133 3.18 26.37 -21.82
N SER A 134 2.27 27.04 -22.52
CA SER A 134 1.03 26.50 -23.08
C SER A 134 1.31 25.35 -24.06
N LEU A 135 1.84 24.22 -23.58
CA LEU A 135 1.75 23.00 -24.33
C LEU A 135 0.25 22.71 -24.48
N THR A 136 -0.23 22.75 -25.68
CA THR A 136 -1.61 22.38 -25.99
C THR A 136 -1.82 20.93 -25.53
N ILE A 137 -3.05 20.57 -25.14
CA ILE A 137 -3.41 19.18 -24.79
C ILE A 137 -2.97 18.23 -25.90
N ASP A 138 -3.07 18.63 -27.15
CA ASP A 138 -2.64 17.84 -28.30
C ASP A 138 -1.14 17.51 -28.26
N SER A 139 -0.30 18.47 -27.85
CA SER A 139 1.15 18.24 -27.70
C SER A 139 1.45 17.25 -26.56
N LEU A 140 0.66 17.30 -25.48
CA LEU A 140 0.80 16.38 -24.34
C LEU A 140 0.30 14.97 -24.68
N LEU A 141 -0.75 14.84 -25.49
CA LEU A 141 -1.22 13.56 -26.00
C LEU A 141 -0.15 12.88 -26.88
N GLN A 142 0.67 13.64 -27.61
CA GLN A 142 1.77 13.07 -28.39
C GLN A 142 2.84 12.38 -27.54
N ILE A 143 3.01 12.76 -26.27
CA ILE A 143 3.95 12.16 -25.32
C ILE A 143 3.28 11.26 -24.27
N THR A 144 1.98 11.01 -24.41
CA THR A 144 1.21 10.07 -23.59
C THR A 144 0.95 8.80 -24.40
N GLY A 145 1.04 7.64 -23.79
CA GLY A 145 0.81 6.34 -24.42
C GLY A 145 1.71 5.27 -23.82
N TYR A 146 1.11 4.24 -23.20
CA TYR A 146 1.83 3.15 -22.54
C TYR A 146 2.79 2.40 -23.49
N GLU A 147 2.51 2.37 -24.77
CA GLU A 147 3.36 1.78 -25.82
C GLU A 147 4.64 2.60 -26.10
N LYS A 148 4.75 3.79 -25.52
CA LYS A 148 5.93 4.67 -25.66
C LYS A 148 6.97 4.45 -24.57
N ILE A 149 6.69 3.54 -23.66
CA ILE A 149 7.64 3.11 -22.60
C ILE A 149 7.88 1.61 -22.71
N SER A 150 9.05 1.17 -22.29
CA SER A 150 9.38 -0.25 -22.23
C SER A 150 10.38 -0.53 -21.10
N LEU A 151 10.37 -1.76 -20.59
CA LEU A 151 11.40 -2.26 -19.69
C LEU A 151 12.44 -3.01 -20.50
N ALA A 152 13.66 -2.50 -20.54
CA ALA A 152 14.79 -3.14 -21.23
C ALA A 152 16.05 -3.09 -20.36
N GLN A 153 16.76 -4.22 -20.24
CA GLN A 153 17.97 -4.35 -19.45
C GLN A 153 17.82 -3.85 -17.99
N GLY A 154 16.64 -4.09 -17.38
CA GLY A 154 16.32 -3.66 -16.02
C GLY A 154 16.08 -2.15 -15.86
N LYS A 155 15.90 -1.39 -16.94
CA LYS A 155 15.65 0.06 -16.92
C LYS A 155 14.40 0.39 -17.71
N ILE A 156 13.72 1.46 -17.32
CA ILE A 156 12.61 2.02 -18.09
C ILE A 156 13.16 2.88 -19.21
N ILE A 157 12.86 2.50 -20.44
CA ILE A 157 13.18 3.24 -21.65
C ILE A 157 11.97 4.03 -22.09
N LYS A 158 12.12 5.31 -22.31
CA LYS A 158 11.08 6.23 -22.80
C LYS A 158 11.41 6.63 -24.25
N LYS A 159 10.42 6.60 -25.14
CA LYS A 159 10.58 7.07 -26.52
C LYS A 159 10.80 8.58 -26.63
N ASP A 160 10.35 9.34 -25.63
CA ASP A 160 10.53 10.78 -25.51
C ASP A 160 10.87 11.11 -24.05
N ALA A 161 11.90 11.92 -23.82
CA ALA A 161 12.35 12.30 -22.48
C ALA A 161 11.29 13.07 -21.65
N ARG A 162 10.31 13.68 -22.31
CA ARG A 162 9.20 14.41 -21.68
C ARG A 162 8.12 13.50 -21.11
N ILE A 163 8.12 12.20 -21.46
CA ILE A 163 7.18 11.22 -20.89
C ILE A 163 7.41 11.17 -19.37
N MET A 164 6.33 11.27 -18.62
CA MET A 164 6.36 11.15 -17.16
C MET A 164 5.33 10.11 -16.72
N LEU A 165 5.67 9.38 -15.68
CA LEU A 165 4.85 8.30 -15.11
C LEU A 165 4.10 8.80 -13.88
N ASP A 166 2.85 8.36 -13.74
CA ASP A 166 2.03 8.49 -12.54
C ASP A 166 1.35 7.15 -12.26
N CYS A 167 1.69 6.56 -11.12
CA CYS A 167 1.11 5.30 -10.66
C CYS A 167 0.04 5.49 -9.58
N SER A 168 -0.44 6.72 -9.33
CA SER A 168 -1.37 7.04 -8.24
C SER A 168 -2.67 6.23 -8.28
N ALA A 169 -3.13 5.86 -9.48
CA ALA A 169 -4.35 5.07 -9.66
C ALA A 169 -4.23 3.61 -9.18
N ILE A 170 -3.03 3.07 -9.04
CA ILE A 170 -2.78 1.67 -8.66
C ILE A 170 -1.90 1.55 -7.40
N ALA A 171 -1.04 2.52 -7.14
CA ALA A 171 -0.03 2.43 -6.09
C ALA A 171 -0.64 2.31 -4.67
N LYS A 172 -1.73 3.03 -4.37
CA LYS A 172 -2.36 2.98 -3.04
C LYS A 172 -2.95 1.61 -2.73
N GLY A 173 -3.66 1.00 -3.69
CA GLY A 173 -4.17 -0.36 -3.54
C GLY A 173 -3.05 -1.37 -3.32
N TYR A 174 -1.97 -1.28 -4.10
CA TYR A 174 -0.82 -2.16 -3.93
C TYR A 174 -0.08 -1.92 -2.60
N ALA A 175 0.01 -0.68 -2.12
CA ALA A 175 0.56 -0.40 -0.78
C ALA A 175 -0.26 -1.09 0.32
N SER A 176 -1.59 -1.10 0.21
CA SER A 176 -2.46 -1.85 1.13
C SER A 176 -2.17 -3.35 1.09
N ASP A 177 -1.95 -3.93 -0.09
CA ASP A 177 -1.58 -5.35 -0.25
C ASP A 177 -0.20 -5.65 0.39
N VAL A 178 0.77 -4.74 0.25
CA VAL A 178 2.10 -4.87 0.86
C VAL A 178 1.98 -4.91 2.38
N ILE A 179 1.17 -4.02 2.98
CA ILE A 179 0.95 -4.02 4.43
C ILE A 179 0.16 -5.25 4.89
N ALA A 180 -0.86 -5.65 4.14
CA ALA A 180 -1.56 -6.90 4.39
C ALA A 180 -0.59 -8.09 4.43
N GLY A 181 0.35 -8.14 3.50
CA GLY A 181 1.42 -9.14 3.47
C GLY A 181 2.35 -9.08 4.69
N VAL A 182 2.66 -7.88 5.22
CA VAL A 182 3.41 -7.74 6.48
C VAL A 182 2.63 -8.38 7.62
N LEU A 183 1.37 -8.01 7.79
CA LEU A 183 0.50 -8.53 8.85
C LEU A 183 0.31 -10.05 8.76
N GLN A 184 0.08 -10.58 7.57
CA GLN A 184 -0.10 -12.01 7.34
C GLN A 184 1.15 -12.84 7.68
N ARG A 185 2.36 -12.33 7.41
CA ARG A 185 3.61 -13.01 7.81
C ARG A 185 3.76 -13.16 9.32
N HIS A 186 3.15 -12.27 10.12
CA HIS A 186 3.06 -12.37 11.57
C HIS A 186 1.86 -13.19 12.06
N GLY A 187 1.11 -13.82 11.14
CA GLY A 187 -0.05 -14.64 11.49
C GLY A 187 -1.29 -13.84 11.88
N VAL A 188 -1.30 -12.53 11.64
CA VAL A 188 -2.47 -11.67 11.87
C VAL A 188 -3.58 -12.07 10.90
N LYS A 189 -4.77 -12.38 11.44
CA LYS A 189 -5.92 -12.81 10.64
C LYS A 189 -6.98 -11.73 10.49
N ASN A 190 -7.09 -10.87 11.49
CA ASN A 190 -8.10 -9.81 11.52
C ASN A 190 -7.37 -8.47 11.43
N PHE A 191 -7.51 -7.80 10.32
CA PHE A 191 -6.93 -6.48 10.07
C PHE A 191 -7.70 -5.71 9.02
N MET A 192 -7.51 -4.40 9.01
CA MET A 192 -7.97 -3.46 8.00
C MET A 192 -6.84 -2.50 7.65
N VAL A 193 -6.64 -2.24 6.38
CA VAL A 193 -5.67 -1.28 5.86
C VAL A 193 -6.39 -0.29 4.96
N GLU A 194 -6.28 0.99 5.28
CA GLU A 194 -6.88 2.10 4.54
C GLU A 194 -5.79 3.11 4.16
N ILE A 195 -5.80 3.60 2.91
CA ILE A 195 -4.88 4.63 2.39
C ILE A 195 -5.66 5.66 1.57
#